data_52a889975c64665dab77d21169818cbc
#
_entry.id   52a889975c64665dab77d21169818cbc
#
_cell.length_a   1.000
_cell.length_b   1.000
_cell.length_c   1.000
_cell.angle_alpha   90.00
_cell.angle_beta   90.00
_cell.angle_gamma   90.00
#
_symmetry.space_group_name_H-M   'P 1'
#
loop_
_entity.id
_entity.type
_entity.pdbx_description
1 polymer ?
#
loop_
_entity_poly.entity_id
_entity_poly.type
_entity_poly.pdbx_seq_one_letter_code
_entity_poly.pdbx_strand_id
1 'polypeptide(L)'
;MPTTYQSLPATMRAVQVMAPGRAEFIETPLPDLQPGHALVRTRLLSLCGSDFQWLHHFDPDDYPMAPGTTGHEVLGEVVAHDAPGHDLPPGRLALTLIPDHTGMAEYCLVKARDVLYLPPEVPPAHLLQAQQFGTVIYACKQLPNVIGQDVVVIGQGSAGLWFDLMLRRMGARRVIAIDLQAHRLQAGRLYGATDTIHNAVDDPVAAVAALSEGRMADIVIEAAGEVESVNLAVALTRRDGFLLNFGAPRASSMPFPMKGYFYKNLTMRAAVGATRDPANSSTRQALHMIASGEVDAGPLITHSFPFDQVLEAYELQGARDEGAIKILIDMQNANHS
;
A
#
# COMPACT_ATOMS: atom_id res chain seq x y z
N MET A 1 -4.45 -23.09 26.18
CA MET A 1 -3.58 -22.16 26.91
C MET A 1 -2.69 -21.45 25.89
N PRO A 2 -2.34 -20.19 26.12
CA PRO A 2 -1.39 -19.49 25.24
C PRO A 2 -0.06 -20.25 25.15
N THR A 3 0.54 -20.23 23.95
CA THR A 3 1.86 -20.80 23.69
C THR A 3 2.84 -19.64 23.54
N THR A 4 3.94 -19.65 24.30
CA THR A 4 5.01 -18.66 24.23
C THR A 4 6.32 -19.36 23.93
N TYR A 5 7.04 -18.88 22.91
CA TYR A 5 8.24 -19.55 22.40
C TYR A 5 9.56 -19.02 22.97
N GLN A 6 9.52 -17.83 23.58
CA GLN A 6 10.70 -17.18 24.19
C GLN A 6 10.29 -16.28 25.34
N SER A 7 11.26 -15.87 26.17
CA SER A 7 11.03 -14.82 27.15
C SER A 7 10.71 -13.51 26.45
N LEU A 8 9.62 -12.86 26.84
CA LEU A 8 9.18 -11.59 26.30
C LEU A 8 9.58 -10.43 27.21
N PRO A 9 9.99 -9.27 26.69
CA PRO A 9 10.20 -8.09 27.51
C PRO A 9 8.87 -7.57 28.07
N ALA A 10 8.93 -6.77 29.13
CA ALA A 10 7.74 -6.14 29.70
C ALA A 10 7.24 -4.96 28.85
N THR A 11 8.17 -4.26 28.20
CA THR A 11 7.92 -3.08 27.37
C THR A 11 8.58 -3.22 26.01
N MET A 12 8.15 -2.41 25.05
CA MET A 12 8.69 -2.32 23.70
C MET A 12 8.80 -0.86 23.26
N ARG A 13 9.65 -0.60 22.30
CA ARG A 13 9.68 0.67 21.58
C ARG A 13 8.64 0.66 20.47
N ALA A 14 7.94 1.78 20.33
CA ALA A 14 6.99 2.02 19.25
C ALA A 14 7.07 3.48 18.80
N VAL A 15 6.58 3.75 17.60
CA VAL A 15 6.31 5.13 17.17
C VAL A 15 4.86 5.45 17.52
N GLN A 16 4.62 6.66 18.02
CA GLN A 16 3.28 7.17 18.26
C GLN A 16 3.10 8.52 17.56
N VAL A 17 2.00 8.65 16.83
CA VAL A 17 1.63 9.93 16.22
C VAL A 17 0.87 10.75 17.26
N MET A 18 1.52 11.82 17.73
CA MET A 18 1.07 12.66 18.85
C MET A 18 0.13 13.78 18.41
N ALA A 19 0.29 14.26 17.19
CA ALA A 19 -0.48 15.33 16.57
C ALA A 19 -0.28 15.27 15.04
N PRO A 20 -1.08 15.98 14.23
CA PRO A 20 -0.86 16.04 12.78
C PRO A 20 0.58 16.45 12.46
N GLY A 21 1.29 15.61 11.73
CA GLY A 21 2.69 15.82 11.33
C GLY A 21 3.73 15.63 12.44
N ARG A 22 3.35 15.17 13.63
CA ARG A 22 4.26 14.95 14.73
C ARG A 22 4.20 13.53 15.27
N ALA A 23 5.23 12.75 15.03
CA ALA A 23 5.44 11.42 15.59
C ALA A 23 6.66 11.36 16.50
N GLU A 24 6.63 10.51 17.50
CA GLU A 24 7.72 10.35 18.49
C GLU A 24 7.92 8.88 18.83
N PHE A 25 9.13 8.52 19.25
CA PHE A 25 9.38 7.24 19.88
C PHE A 25 8.84 7.23 21.30
N ILE A 26 8.19 6.15 21.65
CA ILE A 26 7.70 5.89 23.01
C ILE A 26 8.14 4.50 23.46
N GLU A 27 8.20 4.32 24.78
CA GLU A 27 8.23 3.01 25.42
C GLU A 27 6.83 2.69 25.93
N THR A 28 6.32 1.52 25.58
CA THR A 28 4.95 1.08 25.90
C THR A 28 4.94 -0.40 26.30
N PRO A 29 3.99 -0.87 27.12
CA PRO A 29 3.82 -2.31 27.36
C PRO A 29 3.59 -3.08 26.05
N LEU A 30 4.01 -4.35 26.02
CA LEU A 30 3.64 -5.23 24.92
C LEU A 30 2.10 -5.35 24.83
N PRO A 31 1.56 -5.54 23.60
CA PRO A 31 0.14 -5.84 23.45
C PRO A 31 -0.23 -7.14 24.20
N ASP A 32 -1.33 -7.11 24.93
CA ASP A 32 -1.88 -8.29 25.57
C ASP A 32 -2.30 -9.34 24.54
N LEU A 33 -1.82 -10.57 24.72
CA LEU A 33 -2.19 -11.67 23.83
C LEU A 33 -3.67 -12.01 23.96
N GLN A 34 -4.40 -11.97 22.86
CA GLN A 34 -5.84 -12.21 22.81
C GLN A 34 -6.17 -13.57 22.17
N PRO A 35 -7.31 -14.19 22.53
CA PRO A 35 -7.77 -15.41 21.86
C PRO A 35 -7.86 -15.22 20.33
N GLY A 36 -7.36 -16.20 19.58
CA GLY A 36 -7.31 -16.18 18.12
C GLY A 36 -6.21 -15.31 17.52
N HIS A 37 -5.28 -14.77 18.34
CA HIS A 37 -4.20 -13.90 17.90
C HIS A 37 -2.81 -14.51 18.14
N ALA A 38 -1.85 -13.94 17.44
CA ALA A 38 -0.43 -14.16 17.60
C ALA A 38 0.27 -12.82 17.91
N LEU A 39 1.25 -12.87 18.80
CA LEU A 39 2.20 -11.79 19.01
C LEU A 39 3.38 -12.01 18.08
N VAL A 40 3.68 -11.01 17.27
CA VAL A 40 4.71 -11.06 16.25
C VAL A 40 5.80 -10.05 16.60
N ARG A 41 7.04 -10.50 16.62
CA ARG A 41 8.20 -9.63 16.68
C ARG A 41 8.46 -9.09 15.28
N THR A 42 8.34 -7.78 15.11
CA THR A 42 8.55 -7.09 13.83
C THR A 42 10.02 -7.18 13.39
N ARG A 43 10.26 -7.47 12.12
CA ARG A 43 11.60 -7.58 11.53
C ARG A 43 11.83 -6.58 10.42
N LEU A 44 10.82 -6.34 9.63
CA LEU A 44 10.87 -5.44 8.49
C LEU A 44 9.48 -4.86 8.22
N LEU A 45 9.43 -3.58 7.94
CA LEU A 45 8.21 -2.91 7.47
C LEU A 45 8.47 -2.22 6.14
N SER A 46 7.40 -1.84 5.44
CA SER A 46 7.49 -0.84 4.39
C SER A 46 6.45 0.26 4.59
N LEU A 47 6.84 1.49 4.25
CA LEU A 47 5.94 2.63 4.30
C LEU A 47 4.98 2.60 3.11
N CYS A 48 3.71 2.89 3.37
CA CYS A 48 2.65 2.99 2.38
C CYS A 48 2.18 4.44 2.24
N GLY A 49 1.65 4.80 1.07
CA GLY A 49 1.07 6.14 0.85
C GLY A 49 -0.07 6.46 1.82
N SER A 50 -0.79 5.45 2.32
CA SER A 50 -1.83 5.61 3.34
C SER A 50 -1.29 5.96 4.73
N ASP A 51 -0.04 5.64 5.05
CA ASP A 51 0.57 6.02 6.33
C ASP A 51 0.67 7.53 6.47
N PHE A 52 0.87 8.24 5.35
CA PHE A 52 0.87 9.70 5.33
C PHE A 52 -0.46 10.30 5.78
N GLN A 53 -1.59 9.62 5.49
CA GLN A 53 -2.90 10.02 5.99
C GLN A 53 -2.96 9.94 7.52
N TRP A 54 -2.45 8.84 8.10
CA TRP A 54 -2.40 8.66 9.55
C TRP A 54 -1.51 9.69 10.24
N LEU A 55 -0.45 10.10 9.59
CA LEU A 55 0.46 11.12 10.10
C LEU A 55 -0.14 12.53 10.07
N HIS A 56 -1.00 12.87 9.09
CA HIS A 56 -1.31 14.27 8.80
C HIS A 56 -2.80 14.63 8.68
N HIS A 57 -3.69 13.67 8.40
CA HIS A 57 -5.02 13.99 7.86
C HIS A 57 -6.19 13.42 8.65
N PHE A 58 -5.98 13.00 9.89
CA PHE A 58 -7.06 12.67 10.82
C PHE A 58 -7.50 13.91 11.60
N ASP A 59 -8.69 13.86 12.23
CA ASP A 59 -9.17 14.96 13.03
C ASP A 59 -8.28 15.17 14.26
N PRO A 60 -8.11 16.42 14.74
CA PRO A 60 -7.27 16.69 15.91
C PRO A 60 -7.63 15.89 17.16
N ASP A 61 -8.92 15.53 17.31
CA ASP A 61 -9.43 14.75 18.45
C ASP A 61 -9.06 13.25 18.37
N ASP A 62 -8.56 12.76 17.22
CA ASP A 62 -8.09 11.38 17.06
C ASP A 62 -6.67 11.17 17.61
N TYR A 63 -5.96 12.25 17.93
CA TYR A 63 -4.59 12.17 18.46
C TYR A 63 -4.55 12.30 20.00
N PRO A 64 -3.57 11.67 20.69
CA PRO A 64 -2.53 10.81 20.12
C PRO A 64 -3.11 9.47 19.63
N MET A 65 -2.58 8.98 18.50
CA MET A 65 -2.99 7.69 17.97
C MET A 65 -2.46 6.53 18.81
N ALA A 66 -2.95 5.31 18.56
CA ALA A 66 -2.45 4.13 19.24
C ALA A 66 -0.94 3.92 18.97
N PRO A 67 -0.17 3.41 19.94
CA PRO A 67 1.23 3.04 19.74
C PRO A 67 1.41 2.13 18.52
N GLY A 68 2.41 2.40 17.71
CA GLY A 68 2.71 1.66 16.49
C GLY A 68 1.89 2.06 15.26
N THR A 69 0.97 3.03 15.39
CA THR A 69 0.20 3.53 14.24
C THR A 69 1.14 4.09 13.18
N THR A 70 0.84 3.71 11.94
CA THR A 70 1.39 3.88 10.61
C THR A 70 2.03 2.63 10.00
N GLY A 71 2.09 1.51 10.67
CA GLY A 71 2.66 0.27 10.12
C GLY A 71 1.58 -0.78 9.82
N HIS A 72 1.36 -1.12 8.55
CA HIS A 72 0.45 -2.21 8.17
C HIS A 72 1.04 -3.18 7.14
N GLU A 73 2.18 -2.87 6.59
CA GLU A 73 2.97 -3.76 5.73
C GLU A 73 4.13 -4.29 6.57
N VAL A 74 4.00 -5.47 7.17
CA VAL A 74 4.91 -5.97 8.20
C VAL A 74 5.34 -7.41 7.93
N LEU A 75 6.63 -7.66 8.01
CA LEU A 75 7.21 -8.98 8.19
C LEU A 75 7.70 -9.16 9.62
N GLY A 76 7.46 -10.34 10.18
CA GLY A 76 7.94 -10.66 11.52
C GLY A 76 7.93 -12.15 11.82
N GLU A 77 8.31 -12.46 13.05
CA GLU A 77 8.36 -13.83 13.59
C GLU A 77 7.33 -13.97 14.70
N VAL A 78 6.55 -15.04 14.69
CA VAL A 78 5.62 -15.35 15.76
C VAL A 78 6.43 -15.71 17.02
N VAL A 79 6.18 -15.01 18.12
CA VAL A 79 6.84 -15.22 19.43
C VAL A 79 5.91 -15.81 20.49
N ALA A 80 4.61 -15.59 20.34
CA ALA A 80 3.58 -16.21 21.17
C ALA A 80 2.25 -16.24 20.42
N HIS A 81 1.33 -17.12 20.78
CA HIS A 81 -0.04 -17.13 20.24
C HIS A 81 -1.05 -17.76 21.21
N ASP A 82 -2.32 -17.36 21.10
CA ASP A 82 -3.47 -18.01 21.71
C ASP A 82 -4.49 -18.39 20.61
N ALA A 83 -4.05 -19.24 19.68
CA ALA A 83 -4.80 -19.62 18.49
C ALA A 83 -4.77 -21.16 18.31
N PRO A 84 -5.50 -21.93 19.14
CA PRO A 84 -5.54 -23.37 19.02
C PRO A 84 -6.07 -23.78 17.63
N GLY A 85 -5.40 -24.76 17.02
CA GLY A 85 -5.72 -25.22 15.67
C GLY A 85 -5.05 -24.47 14.52
N HIS A 86 -4.25 -23.44 14.80
CA HIS A 86 -3.37 -22.81 13.82
C HIS A 86 -1.94 -23.33 13.99
N ASP A 87 -1.30 -23.68 12.86
CA ASP A 87 0.11 -24.04 12.83
C ASP A 87 0.94 -22.75 12.72
N LEU A 88 1.50 -22.31 13.85
CA LEU A 88 2.26 -21.06 13.97
C LEU A 88 3.67 -21.34 14.53
N PRO A 89 4.54 -22.06 13.78
CA PRO A 89 5.86 -22.40 14.25
C PRO A 89 6.73 -21.14 14.47
N PRO A 90 7.57 -21.13 15.53
CA PRO A 90 8.48 -20.04 15.81
C PRO A 90 9.66 -19.98 14.81
N GLY A 91 10.32 -18.82 14.76
CA GLY A 91 11.57 -18.64 14.01
C GLY A 91 11.42 -18.62 12.49
N ARG A 92 10.20 -18.63 11.97
CA ARG A 92 9.92 -18.45 10.54
C ARG A 92 9.36 -17.06 10.29
N LEU A 93 9.88 -16.41 9.25
CA LEU A 93 9.34 -15.14 8.80
C LEU A 93 7.95 -15.33 8.20
N ALA A 94 7.07 -14.40 8.53
CA ALA A 94 5.72 -14.33 8.01
C ALA A 94 5.39 -12.89 7.60
N LEU A 95 4.64 -12.76 6.51
CA LEU A 95 3.92 -11.53 6.18
C LEU A 95 2.69 -11.48 7.08
N THR A 96 2.47 -10.36 7.73
CA THR A 96 1.35 -10.15 8.63
C THR A 96 0.46 -9.04 8.11
N LEU A 97 -0.85 -9.28 8.11
CA LEU A 97 -1.82 -8.28 7.70
C LEU A 97 -2.38 -7.58 8.93
N ILE A 98 -2.03 -6.30 9.09
CA ILE A 98 -2.38 -5.49 10.27
C ILE A 98 -3.37 -4.41 9.85
N PRO A 99 -4.70 -4.67 9.88
CA PRO A 99 -5.71 -3.72 9.44
C PRO A 99 -5.76 -2.44 10.28
N ASP A 100 -5.33 -2.52 11.54
CA ASP A 100 -5.38 -1.40 12.49
C ASP A 100 -4.12 -0.52 12.46
N HIS A 101 -3.21 -0.75 11.51
CA HIS A 101 -1.99 0.04 11.28
C HIS A 101 -1.06 0.17 12.50
N THR A 102 -1.01 -0.82 13.38
CA THR A 102 -0.23 -0.75 14.65
C THR A 102 1.10 -1.49 14.59
N GLY A 103 1.68 -1.65 13.42
CA GLY A 103 2.91 -2.42 13.22
C GLY A 103 4.23 -1.65 13.35
N MET A 104 4.21 -0.30 13.43
CA MET A 104 5.43 0.51 13.62
C MET A 104 5.92 0.43 15.08
N ALA A 105 6.17 -0.79 15.53
CA ALA A 105 6.57 -1.17 16.87
C ALA A 105 7.40 -2.46 16.81
N GLU A 106 8.20 -2.72 17.86
CA GLU A 106 9.02 -3.94 17.95
C GLU A 106 8.17 -5.22 18.01
N TYR A 107 6.95 -5.11 18.50
CA TYR A 107 5.97 -6.22 18.55
C TYR A 107 4.59 -5.71 18.13
N CYS A 108 3.84 -6.56 17.43
CA CYS A 108 2.47 -6.27 17.04
C CYS A 108 1.55 -7.48 17.26
N LEU A 109 0.28 -7.21 17.55
CA LEU A 109 -0.75 -8.24 17.71
C LEU A 109 -1.47 -8.45 16.37
N VAL A 110 -1.54 -9.71 15.93
CA VAL A 110 -2.09 -10.08 14.60
C VAL A 110 -3.08 -11.23 14.78
N LYS A 111 -4.18 -11.22 14.03
CA LYS A 111 -5.05 -12.40 13.97
C LYS A 111 -4.27 -13.58 13.38
N ALA A 112 -4.34 -14.74 14.00
CA ALA A 112 -3.61 -15.93 13.57
C ALA A 112 -3.84 -16.29 12.08
N ARG A 113 -5.06 -16.08 11.57
CA ARG A 113 -5.42 -16.31 10.16
C ARG A 113 -4.73 -15.37 9.16
N ASP A 114 -4.22 -14.24 9.66
CA ASP A 114 -3.58 -13.17 8.88
C ASP A 114 -2.04 -13.26 8.94
N VAL A 115 -1.50 -14.34 9.48
CA VAL A 115 -0.08 -14.70 9.45
C VAL A 115 0.18 -15.60 8.24
N LEU A 116 0.98 -15.13 7.29
CA LEU A 116 1.30 -15.81 6.03
C LEU A 116 2.79 -16.12 5.97
N TYR A 117 3.18 -17.37 6.26
CA TYR A 117 4.59 -17.77 6.23
C TYR A 117 5.21 -17.63 4.87
N LEU A 118 6.47 -17.17 4.85
CA LEU A 118 7.24 -16.90 3.64
C LEU A 118 8.05 -18.11 3.20
N PRO A 119 8.24 -18.32 1.89
CA PRO A 119 9.25 -19.22 1.37
C PRO A 119 10.65 -18.66 1.70
N PRO A 120 11.62 -19.50 2.11
CA PRO A 120 12.93 -19.04 2.59
C PRO A 120 13.89 -18.60 1.48
N GLU A 121 13.62 -18.96 0.23
CA GLU A 121 14.55 -18.80 -0.90
C GLU A 121 14.52 -17.40 -1.55
N VAL A 122 13.53 -16.59 -1.21
CA VAL A 122 13.32 -15.25 -1.82
C VAL A 122 13.64 -14.17 -0.79
N PRO A 123 14.29 -13.07 -1.19
CA PRO A 123 14.57 -11.97 -0.26
C PRO A 123 13.30 -11.48 0.45
N PRO A 124 13.29 -11.41 1.79
CA PRO A 124 12.11 -10.99 2.56
C PRO A 124 11.58 -9.61 2.13
N ALA A 125 12.47 -8.68 1.78
CA ALA A 125 12.10 -7.35 1.31
C ALA A 125 11.19 -7.38 0.07
N HIS A 126 11.44 -8.32 -0.86
CA HIS A 126 10.59 -8.51 -2.04
C HIS A 126 9.24 -9.09 -1.65
N LEU A 127 9.22 -10.10 -0.76
CA LEU A 127 7.99 -10.77 -0.32
C LEU A 127 7.10 -9.85 0.53
N LEU A 128 7.68 -8.88 1.23
CA LEU A 128 6.93 -7.85 1.94
C LEU A 128 5.99 -7.07 1.00
N GLN A 129 6.42 -6.84 -0.24
CA GLN A 129 5.62 -6.10 -1.21
C GLN A 129 4.33 -6.83 -1.62
N ALA A 130 4.21 -8.11 -1.29
CA ALA A 130 2.98 -8.88 -1.53
C ALA A 130 1.77 -8.35 -0.74
N GLN A 131 1.97 -7.62 0.36
CA GLN A 131 0.88 -6.99 1.10
C GLN A 131 0.14 -5.98 0.21
N GLN A 132 0.86 -5.00 -0.31
CA GLN A 132 0.27 -3.97 -1.18
C GLN A 132 -0.13 -4.54 -2.54
N PHE A 133 0.69 -5.41 -3.13
CA PHE A 133 0.36 -6.06 -4.40
C PHE A 133 -0.93 -6.87 -4.29
N GLY A 134 -1.14 -7.59 -3.19
CA GLY A 134 -2.40 -8.28 -2.92
C GLY A 134 -3.60 -7.34 -2.86
N THR A 135 -3.43 -6.15 -2.29
CA THR A 135 -4.47 -5.10 -2.27
C THR A 135 -4.82 -4.65 -3.70
N VAL A 136 -3.81 -4.48 -4.56
CA VAL A 136 -4.03 -4.14 -5.97
C VAL A 136 -4.69 -5.29 -6.74
N ILE A 137 -4.27 -6.54 -6.55
CA ILE A 137 -4.93 -7.71 -7.16
C ILE A 137 -6.41 -7.76 -6.75
N TYR A 138 -6.72 -7.53 -5.46
CA TYR A 138 -8.10 -7.48 -4.99
C TYR A 138 -8.90 -6.36 -5.65
N ALA A 139 -8.31 -5.19 -5.83
CA ALA A 139 -8.93 -4.08 -6.54
C ALA A 139 -9.17 -4.41 -8.03
N CYS A 140 -8.19 -5.05 -8.68
CA CYS A 140 -8.32 -5.49 -10.08
C CYS A 140 -9.46 -6.50 -10.28
N LYS A 141 -9.74 -7.39 -9.32
CA LYS A 141 -10.89 -8.31 -9.36
C LYS A 141 -12.25 -7.59 -9.39
N GLN A 142 -12.28 -6.31 -9.08
CA GLN A 142 -13.49 -5.49 -9.02
C GLN A 142 -13.68 -4.61 -10.27
N LEU A 143 -12.70 -4.61 -11.19
CA LEU A 143 -12.79 -3.89 -12.45
C LEU A 143 -13.76 -4.59 -13.42
N PRO A 144 -14.34 -3.83 -14.38
CA PRO A 144 -14.99 -4.45 -15.53
C PRO A 144 -13.95 -5.17 -16.41
N ASN A 145 -14.41 -5.75 -17.52
CA ASN A 145 -13.49 -6.38 -18.48
C ASN A 145 -12.44 -5.36 -18.97
N VAL A 146 -11.17 -5.68 -18.80
CA VAL A 146 -10.00 -4.85 -19.14
C VAL A 146 -9.47 -5.16 -20.54
N ILE A 147 -9.79 -6.35 -21.09
CA ILE A 147 -9.23 -6.80 -22.38
C ILE A 147 -9.56 -5.80 -23.49
N GLY A 148 -8.52 -5.30 -24.15
CA GLY A 148 -8.65 -4.37 -25.26
C GLY A 148 -9.03 -2.93 -24.88
N GLN A 149 -9.13 -2.60 -23.61
CA GLN A 149 -9.50 -1.26 -23.11
C GLN A 149 -8.29 -0.32 -23.01
N ASP A 150 -8.55 0.98 -23.11
CA ASP A 150 -7.60 2.02 -22.73
C ASP A 150 -7.80 2.37 -21.26
N VAL A 151 -6.76 2.13 -20.45
CA VAL A 151 -6.80 2.35 -19.01
C VAL A 151 -5.81 3.44 -18.61
N VAL A 152 -6.26 4.41 -17.82
CA VAL A 152 -5.41 5.44 -17.20
C VAL A 152 -5.17 5.08 -15.74
N VAL A 153 -3.93 5.24 -15.28
CA VAL A 153 -3.55 5.13 -13.86
C VAL A 153 -2.95 6.46 -13.41
N ILE A 154 -3.64 7.16 -12.51
CA ILE A 154 -3.20 8.43 -11.94
C ILE A 154 -2.48 8.16 -10.63
N GLY A 155 -1.23 8.59 -10.53
CA GLY A 155 -0.34 8.32 -9.40
C GLY A 155 0.50 7.07 -9.63
N GLN A 156 1.81 7.27 -9.78
CA GLN A 156 2.81 6.23 -10.02
C GLN A 156 3.69 5.99 -8.77
N GLY A 157 3.04 5.98 -7.59
CA GLY A 157 3.61 5.35 -6.42
C GLY A 157 3.60 3.83 -6.57
N SER A 158 4.06 3.09 -5.56
CA SER A 158 4.15 1.62 -5.62
C SER A 158 2.82 0.95 -6.01
N ALA A 159 1.68 1.47 -5.55
CA ALA A 159 0.36 0.93 -5.93
C ALA A 159 0.06 1.15 -7.42
N GLY A 160 0.34 2.34 -7.96
CA GLY A 160 0.16 2.63 -9.39
C GLY A 160 0.99 1.71 -10.28
N LEU A 161 2.24 1.46 -9.89
CA LEU A 161 3.13 0.53 -10.60
C LEU A 161 2.57 -0.91 -10.60
N TRP A 162 2.01 -1.37 -9.48
CA TRP A 162 1.31 -2.66 -9.42
C TRP A 162 0.07 -2.69 -10.31
N PHE A 163 -0.69 -1.59 -10.41
CA PHE A 163 -1.79 -1.50 -11.36
C PHE A 163 -1.30 -1.59 -12.80
N ASP A 164 -0.26 -0.89 -13.18
CA ASP A 164 0.30 -0.96 -14.54
C ASP A 164 0.64 -2.39 -14.92
N LEU A 165 1.33 -3.12 -14.03
CA LEU A 165 1.68 -4.52 -14.22
C LEU A 165 0.44 -5.39 -14.42
N MET A 166 -0.53 -5.28 -13.53
CA MET A 166 -1.72 -6.12 -13.57
C MET A 166 -2.58 -5.82 -14.80
N LEU A 167 -2.80 -4.56 -15.13
CA LEU A 167 -3.61 -4.16 -16.28
C LEU A 167 -3.02 -4.66 -17.60
N ARG A 168 -1.68 -4.61 -17.75
CA ARG A 168 -1.01 -5.21 -18.91
C ARG A 168 -1.25 -6.72 -18.99
N ARG A 169 -1.12 -7.42 -17.87
CA ARG A 169 -1.38 -8.87 -17.80
C ARG A 169 -2.84 -9.24 -18.04
N MET A 170 -3.76 -8.35 -17.65
CA MET A 170 -5.20 -8.51 -17.91
C MET A 170 -5.60 -8.21 -19.36
N GLY A 171 -4.66 -7.77 -20.20
CA GLY A 171 -4.89 -7.55 -21.63
C GLY A 171 -5.39 -6.16 -21.99
N ALA A 172 -5.12 -5.14 -21.18
CA ALA A 172 -5.37 -3.75 -21.56
C ALA A 172 -4.66 -3.41 -22.88
N ARG A 173 -5.33 -2.71 -23.77
CA ARG A 173 -4.74 -2.22 -25.03
C ARG A 173 -3.65 -1.18 -24.74
N ARG A 174 -3.99 -0.20 -23.91
CA ARG A 174 -3.07 0.81 -23.38
C ARG A 174 -3.17 0.85 -21.85
N VAL A 175 -2.03 1.07 -21.21
CA VAL A 175 -1.92 1.51 -19.83
C VAL A 175 -1.19 2.84 -19.84
N ILE A 176 -1.94 3.92 -19.57
CA ILE A 176 -1.46 5.30 -19.61
C ILE A 176 -1.17 5.73 -18.18
N ALA A 177 0.10 5.82 -17.82
CA ALA A 177 0.57 6.23 -16.51
C ALA A 177 0.66 7.77 -16.42
N ILE A 178 0.10 8.35 -15.37
CA ILE A 178 0.13 9.80 -15.10
C ILE A 178 0.75 10.05 -13.73
N ASP A 179 1.78 10.90 -13.65
CA ASP A 179 2.38 11.34 -12.38
C ASP A 179 3.06 12.71 -12.54
N LEU A 180 3.25 13.39 -11.41
CA LEU A 180 3.99 14.65 -11.31
C LEU A 180 5.51 14.45 -11.37
N GLN A 181 6.01 13.23 -11.16
CA GLN A 181 7.42 12.91 -11.01
C GLN A 181 7.92 12.05 -12.17
N ALA A 182 8.91 12.58 -12.91
CA ALA A 182 9.46 11.91 -14.10
C ALA A 182 10.08 10.54 -13.77
N HIS A 183 10.75 10.38 -12.62
CA HIS A 183 11.35 9.11 -12.21
C HIS A 183 10.30 8.01 -11.97
N ARG A 184 9.11 8.37 -11.45
CA ARG A 184 8.00 7.45 -11.26
C ARG A 184 7.40 6.98 -12.58
N LEU A 185 7.33 7.87 -13.56
CA LEU A 185 6.89 7.52 -14.92
C LEU A 185 7.89 6.57 -15.61
N GLN A 186 9.20 6.70 -15.35
CA GLN A 186 10.20 5.74 -15.81
C GLN A 186 9.97 4.36 -15.18
N ALA A 187 9.70 4.31 -13.87
CA ALA A 187 9.32 3.07 -13.19
C ALA A 187 8.01 2.49 -13.77
N GLY A 188 7.01 3.32 -14.08
CA GLY A 188 5.76 2.89 -14.73
C GLY A 188 6.00 2.11 -16.03
N ARG A 189 6.95 2.56 -16.85
CA ARG A 189 7.34 1.83 -18.08
C ARG A 189 7.92 0.44 -17.80
N LEU A 190 8.70 0.29 -16.73
CA LEU A 190 9.24 -1.00 -16.31
C LEU A 190 8.14 -1.95 -15.84
N TYR A 191 7.08 -1.40 -15.24
CA TYR A 191 5.93 -2.15 -14.74
C TYR A 191 4.79 -2.30 -15.76
N GLY A 192 4.97 -1.84 -17.01
CA GLY A 192 4.07 -2.17 -18.11
C GLY A 192 3.21 -1.02 -18.63
N ALA A 193 3.42 0.22 -18.17
CA ALA A 193 2.80 1.38 -18.80
C ALA A 193 3.23 1.47 -20.27
N THR A 194 2.26 1.58 -21.17
CA THR A 194 2.51 1.75 -22.62
C THR A 194 2.84 3.18 -22.97
N ASP A 195 2.21 4.10 -22.25
CA ASP A 195 2.30 5.54 -22.44
C ASP A 195 2.47 6.22 -21.08
N THR A 196 3.17 7.35 -21.05
CA THR A 196 3.36 8.13 -19.83
C THR A 196 3.07 9.59 -20.09
N ILE A 197 2.40 10.24 -19.14
CA ILE A 197 2.07 11.67 -19.18
C ILE A 197 2.62 12.34 -17.92
N HIS A 198 3.50 13.31 -18.10
CA HIS A 198 4.08 14.07 -16.99
C HIS A 198 3.22 15.31 -16.72
N ASN A 199 2.21 15.13 -15.85
CA ASN A 199 1.19 16.16 -15.63
C ASN A 199 1.67 17.42 -14.86
N ALA A 200 2.96 17.50 -14.53
CA ALA A 200 3.59 18.76 -14.09
C ALA A 200 3.91 19.71 -15.27
N VAL A 201 4.02 19.17 -16.49
CA VAL A 201 4.40 19.91 -17.70
C VAL A 201 3.41 19.74 -18.86
N ASP A 202 2.72 18.60 -18.92
CA ASP A 202 1.76 18.28 -19.99
C ASP A 202 0.32 18.51 -19.49
N ASP A 203 -0.59 18.87 -20.39
CA ASP A 203 -2.02 18.81 -20.14
C ASP A 203 -2.51 17.35 -20.27
N PRO A 204 -2.86 16.67 -19.16
CA PRO A 204 -3.22 15.27 -19.20
C PRO A 204 -4.53 15.00 -19.95
N VAL A 205 -5.46 15.96 -19.98
CA VAL A 205 -6.74 15.81 -20.71
C VAL A 205 -6.47 15.83 -22.22
N ALA A 206 -5.68 16.78 -22.69
CA ALA A 206 -5.31 16.88 -24.10
C ALA A 206 -4.47 15.66 -24.54
N ALA A 207 -3.53 15.21 -23.70
CA ALA A 207 -2.68 14.05 -23.99
C ALA A 207 -3.49 12.75 -24.09
N VAL A 208 -4.38 12.48 -23.13
CA VAL A 208 -5.26 11.29 -23.17
C VAL A 208 -6.22 11.36 -24.37
N ALA A 209 -6.77 12.55 -24.68
CA ALA A 209 -7.61 12.74 -25.87
C ALA A 209 -6.84 12.40 -27.16
N ALA A 210 -5.59 12.84 -27.28
CA ALA A 210 -4.75 12.52 -28.45
C ALA A 210 -4.48 11.01 -28.57
N LEU A 211 -4.12 10.33 -27.47
CA LEU A 211 -3.87 8.89 -27.44
C LEU A 211 -5.11 8.06 -27.76
N SER A 212 -6.29 8.54 -27.37
CA SER A 212 -7.57 7.83 -27.51
C SER A 212 -8.44 8.32 -28.68
N GLU A 213 -7.91 9.14 -29.58
CA GLU A 213 -8.66 9.71 -30.72
C GLU A 213 -9.93 10.47 -30.29
N GLY A 214 -9.82 11.21 -29.17
CA GLY A 214 -10.90 11.99 -28.57
C GLY A 214 -11.90 11.21 -27.72
N ARG A 215 -11.80 9.86 -27.62
CA ARG A 215 -12.75 9.00 -26.89
C ARG A 215 -12.58 9.08 -25.38
N MET A 216 -11.42 9.43 -24.86
CA MET A 216 -10.98 9.34 -23.47
C MET A 216 -10.83 7.88 -23.00
N ALA A 217 -10.46 7.65 -21.73
CA ALA A 217 -10.17 6.33 -21.20
C ALA A 217 -11.44 5.53 -20.87
N ASP A 218 -11.43 4.24 -21.16
CA ASP A 218 -12.51 3.32 -20.80
C ASP A 218 -12.60 3.13 -19.27
N ILE A 219 -11.43 3.02 -18.65
CA ILE A 219 -11.26 2.82 -17.21
C ILE A 219 -10.22 3.82 -16.72
N VAL A 220 -10.49 4.46 -15.59
CA VAL A 220 -9.52 5.30 -14.89
C VAL A 220 -9.34 4.77 -13.47
N ILE A 221 -8.09 4.60 -13.06
CA ILE A 221 -7.71 4.24 -11.69
C ILE A 221 -7.07 5.46 -11.05
N GLU A 222 -7.68 5.97 -10.00
CA GLU A 222 -7.15 7.03 -9.16
C GLU A 222 -6.38 6.38 -8.01
N ALA A 223 -5.06 6.53 -7.97
CA ALA A 223 -4.17 5.90 -6.98
C ALA A 223 -3.30 6.92 -6.19
N ALA A 224 -3.60 8.21 -6.29
CA ALA A 224 -2.88 9.27 -5.57
C ALA A 224 -3.62 9.76 -4.31
N GLY A 225 -4.96 9.76 -4.30
CA GLY A 225 -5.81 10.18 -3.17
C GLY A 225 -5.96 11.68 -3.00
N GLU A 226 -5.49 12.49 -3.96
CA GLU A 226 -5.58 13.95 -3.91
C GLU A 226 -6.88 14.45 -4.53
N VAL A 227 -7.35 15.63 -4.09
CA VAL A 227 -8.56 16.27 -4.65
C VAL A 227 -8.43 16.47 -6.15
N GLU A 228 -7.28 16.95 -6.59
CA GLU A 228 -6.98 17.23 -8.00
C GLU A 228 -6.97 15.96 -8.84
N SER A 229 -6.43 14.86 -8.32
CA SER A 229 -6.37 13.58 -9.03
C SER A 229 -7.75 12.94 -9.17
N VAL A 230 -8.59 13.01 -8.14
CA VAL A 230 -9.99 12.54 -8.19
C VAL A 230 -10.80 13.35 -9.23
N ASN A 231 -10.63 14.67 -9.24
CA ASN A 231 -11.30 15.54 -10.21
C ASN A 231 -10.81 15.30 -11.63
N LEU A 232 -9.51 15.12 -11.80
CA LEU A 232 -8.88 14.77 -13.08
C LEU A 232 -9.40 13.40 -13.58
N ALA A 233 -9.57 12.42 -12.70
CA ALA A 233 -10.08 11.11 -13.08
C ALA A 233 -11.46 11.19 -13.74
N VAL A 234 -12.36 12.04 -13.24
CA VAL A 234 -13.66 12.29 -13.89
C VAL A 234 -13.50 12.91 -15.28
N ALA A 235 -12.53 13.82 -15.45
CA ALA A 235 -12.27 14.45 -16.76
C ALA A 235 -11.73 13.44 -17.79
N LEU A 236 -10.84 12.53 -17.35
CA LEU A 236 -10.18 11.54 -18.20
C LEU A 236 -11.05 10.34 -18.56
N THR A 237 -12.09 10.04 -17.78
CA THR A 237 -13.01 8.92 -18.06
C THR A 237 -13.96 9.28 -19.20
N ARG A 238 -14.14 8.38 -20.18
CA ARG A 238 -15.10 8.55 -21.27
C ARG A 238 -16.55 8.50 -20.79
N ARG A 239 -17.50 8.81 -21.65
CA ARG A 239 -18.93 8.54 -21.39
C ARG A 239 -19.15 7.03 -21.20
N ASP A 240 -20.00 6.68 -20.22
CA ASP A 240 -20.29 5.30 -19.80
C ASP A 240 -19.04 4.52 -19.37
N GLY A 241 -17.98 5.24 -18.93
CA GLY A 241 -16.73 4.66 -18.44
C GLY A 241 -16.76 4.32 -16.96
N PHE A 242 -15.67 3.70 -16.50
CA PHE A 242 -15.52 3.24 -15.13
C PHE A 242 -14.36 3.98 -14.43
N LEU A 243 -14.60 4.42 -13.19
CA LEU A 243 -13.62 5.08 -12.34
C LEU A 243 -13.43 4.28 -11.05
N LEU A 244 -12.22 3.84 -10.76
CA LEU A 244 -11.83 3.22 -9.49
C LEU A 244 -11.07 4.22 -8.63
N ASN A 245 -11.62 4.58 -7.47
CA ASN A 245 -10.88 5.30 -6.44
C ASN A 245 -10.17 4.29 -5.54
N PHE A 246 -8.85 4.27 -5.60
CA PHE A 246 -7.97 3.40 -4.82
C PHE A 246 -7.09 4.20 -3.86
N GLY A 247 -6.67 5.39 -4.25
CA GLY A 247 -5.88 6.28 -3.40
C GLY A 247 -6.59 6.58 -2.09
N ALA A 248 -5.88 6.50 -0.96
CA ALA A 248 -6.43 6.88 0.35
C ALA A 248 -6.74 8.38 0.33
N PRO A 249 -8.00 8.80 0.57
CA PRO A 249 -8.40 10.19 0.44
C PRO A 249 -7.73 11.05 1.51
N ARG A 250 -7.19 12.19 1.11
CA ARG A 250 -6.50 13.14 2.02
C ARG A 250 -7.41 14.19 2.61
N ALA A 251 -8.70 14.12 2.33
CA ALA A 251 -9.70 15.01 2.87
C ALA A 251 -10.98 14.23 3.17
N SER A 252 -11.65 14.57 4.26
CA SER A 252 -12.95 14.00 4.64
C SER A 252 -14.07 14.42 3.69
N SER A 253 -13.93 15.58 3.05
CA SER A 253 -14.82 16.11 2.01
C SER A 253 -14.02 16.89 0.97
N MET A 254 -14.48 16.88 -0.28
CA MET A 254 -13.80 17.58 -1.37
C MET A 254 -14.79 18.14 -2.40
N PRO A 255 -14.43 19.26 -3.09
CA PRO A 255 -15.14 19.68 -4.29
C PRO A 255 -15.09 18.58 -5.35
N PHE A 256 -16.23 18.23 -5.92
CA PHE A 256 -16.36 17.16 -6.89
C PHE A 256 -17.07 17.64 -8.16
N PRO A 257 -16.58 17.29 -9.38
CA PRO A 257 -17.16 17.73 -10.66
C PRO A 257 -18.43 16.94 -10.99
N MET A 258 -19.47 17.11 -10.15
CA MET A 258 -20.73 16.36 -10.22
C MET A 258 -21.39 16.39 -11.61
N LYS A 259 -21.34 17.55 -12.31
CA LYS A 259 -21.88 17.64 -13.69
C LYS A 259 -21.15 16.71 -14.65
N GLY A 260 -19.81 16.67 -14.58
CA GLY A 260 -18.99 15.79 -15.40
C GLY A 260 -19.30 14.31 -15.14
N TYR A 261 -19.35 13.94 -13.87
CA TYR A 261 -19.73 12.60 -13.43
C TYR A 261 -21.12 12.20 -13.94
N PHE A 262 -22.13 13.06 -13.69
CA PHE A 262 -23.52 12.78 -14.03
C PHE A 262 -23.77 12.70 -15.54
N TYR A 263 -23.32 13.70 -16.32
CA TYR A 263 -23.60 13.73 -17.77
C TYR A 263 -22.77 12.77 -18.58
N LYS A 264 -21.64 12.28 -18.04
CA LYS A 264 -20.90 11.18 -18.64
C LYS A 264 -21.45 9.82 -18.26
N ASN A 265 -22.44 9.74 -17.35
CA ASN A 265 -23.01 8.48 -16.87
C ASN A 265 -21.94 7.52 -16.33
N LEU A 266 -21.04 8.02 -15.47
CA LEU A 266 -19.89 7.23 -14.99
C LEU A 266 -20.31 6.22 -13.92
N THR A 267 -19.70 5.03 -13.98
CA THR A 267 -19.69 4.11 -12.83
C THR A 267 -18.46 4.43 -11.98
N MET A 268 -18.66 4.72 -10.70
CA MET A 268 -17.57 5.01 -9.76
C MET A 268 -17.60 4.02 -8.61
N ARG A 269 -16.43 3.49 -8.25
CA ARG A 269 -16.25 2.52 -7.17
C ARG A 269 -15.02 2.87 -6.34
N ALA A 270 -15.10 2.62 -5.03
CA ALA A 270 -13.93 2.63 -4.14
C ALA A 270 -13.45 1.21 -3.87
N ALA A 271 -12.14 1.00 -3.80
CA ALA A 271 -11.54 -0.24 -3.35
C ALA A 271 -10.67 0.02 -2.12
N VAL A 272 -11.02 -0.61 -1.02
CA VAL A 272 -10.33 -0.45 0.28
C VAL A 272 -9.82 -1.80 0.73
N GLY A 273 -8.48 -1.91 0.84
CA GLY A 273 -7.74 -2.98 1.51
C GLY A 273 -8.10 -4.42 1.10
N ALA A 274 -7.10 -5.28 1.03
CA ALA A 274 -7.28 -6.71 0.74
C ALA A 274 -7.84 -7.52 1.92
N THR A 275 -7.97 -6.93 3.11
CA THR A 275 -8.50 -7.61 4.31
C THR A 275 -9.96 -8.05 4.17
N ARG A 276 -10.68 -7.52 3.17
CA ARG A 276 -12.03 -7.94 2.77
C ARG A 276 -12.03 -9.15 1.83
N ASP A 277 -10.87 -9.52 1.29
CA ASP A 277 -10.73 -10.67 0.39
C ASP A 277 -10.75 -11.98 1.20
N PRO A 278 -11.68 -12.90 0.92
CA PRO A 278 -11.78 -14.13 1.68
C PRO A 278 -10.46 -14.91 1.72
N ALA A 279 -10.05 -15.34 2.92
CA ALA A 279 -8.84 -16.12 3.17
C ALA A 279 -7.53 -15.44 2.67
N ASN A 280 -7.53 -14.12 2.51
CA ASN A 280 -6.39 -13.35 1.99
C ASN A 280 -5.92 -13.85 0.61
N SER A 281 -6.86 -14.29 -0.24
CA SER A 281 -6.55 -15.00 -1.50
C SER A 281 -5.70 -14.16 -2.45
N SER A 282 -5.94 -12.85 -2.54
CA SER A 282 -5.16 -11.95 -3.38
C SER A 282 -3.73 -11.75 -2.86
N THR A 283 -3.55 -11.64 -1.54
CA THR A 283 -2.20 -11.53 -0.94
C THR A 283 -1.41 -12.84 -1.10
N ARG A 284 -2.08 -13.99 -0.96
CA ARG A 284 -1.45 -15.30 -1.25
C ARG A 284 -1.06 -15.44 -2.71
N GLN A 285 -1.88 -14.94 -3.62
CA GLN A 285 -1.56 -14.89 -5.06
C GLN A 285 -0.35 -13.97 -5.31
N ALA A 286 -0.30 -12.79 -4.71
CA ALA A 286 0.84 -11.88 -4.80
C ALA A 286 2.14 -12.53 -4.28
N LEU A 287 2.09 -13.18 -3.12
CA LEU A 287 3.22 -13.94 -2.56
C LEU A 287 3.70 -15.02 -3.54
N HIS A 288 2.77 -15.77 -4.14
CA HIS A 288 3.12 -16.80 -5.12
C HIS A 288 3.81 -16.21 -6.34
N MET A 289 3.27 -15.12 -6.91
CA MET A 289 3.82 -14.48 -8.12
C MET A 289 5.23 -13.91 -7.89
N ILE A 290 5.49 -13.36 -6.70
CA ILE A 290 6.83 -12.86 -6.34
C ILE A 290 7.76 -14.05 -6.03
N ALA A 291 7.31 -15.03 -5.27
CA ALA A 291 8.12 -16.19 -4.88
C ALA A 291 8.52 -17.07 -6.07
N SER A 292 7.67 -17.20 -7.08
CA SER A 292 7.96 -17.94 -8.32
C SER A 292 8.85 -17.18 -9.30
N GLY A 293 9.19 -15.91 -9.03
CA GLY A 293 9.92 -15.06 -9.95
C GLY A 293 9.09 -14.54 -11.13
N GLU A 294 7.78 -14.79 -11.14
CA GLU A 294 6.88 -14.25 -12.16
C GLU A 294 6.80 -12.72 -12.11
N VAL A 295 6.99 -12.15 -10.92
CA VAL A 295 7.01 -10.71 -10.66
C VAL A 295 8.26 -10.33 -9.88
N ASP A 296 9.01 -9.36 -10.38
CA ASP A 296 10.12 -8.76 -9.67
C ASP A 296 9.65 -7.53 -8.88
N ALA A 297 9.74 -7.61 -7.56
CA ALA A 297 9.41 -6.52 -6.66
C ALA A 297 10.64 -5.63 -6.31
N GLY A 298 11.83 -6.06 -6.68
CA GLY A 298 13.09 -5.37 -6.35
C GLY A 298 13.14 -3.90 -6.79
N PRO A 299 12.80 -3.57 -8.05
CA PRO A 299 12.85 -2.20 -8.55
C PRO A 299 11.93 -1.19 -7.83
N LEU A 300 10.93 -1.65 -7.08
CA LEU A 300 10.09 -0.78 -6.26
C LEU A 300 10.81 -0.25 -5.03
N ILE A 301 11.72 -1.06 -4.46
CA ILE A 301 12.38 -0.78 -3.19
C ILE A 301 13.53 0.19 -3.47
N THR A 302 13.33 1.44 -3.08
CA THR A 302 14.30 2.51 -3.39
C THR A 302 15.14 2.93 -2.19
N HIS A 303 14.58 2.82 -0.98
CA HIS A 303 15.25 3.29 0.25
C HIS A 303 15.05 2.28 1.37
N SER A 304 15.98 2.28 2.32
CA SER A 304 15.89 1.50 3.55
C SER A 304 16.51 2.28 4.70
N PHE A 305 15.77 2.37 5.81
CA PHE A 305 16.18 3.05 7.03
C PHE A 305 16.17 2.07 8.20
N PRO A 306 17.08 2.20 9.16
CA PRO A 306 16.94 1.53 10.44
C PRO A 306 15.77 2.15 11.21
N PHE A 307 15.16 1.39 12.14
CA PHE A 307 14.01 1.84 12.92
C PHE A 307 14.25 3.18 13.63
N ASP A 308 15.46 3.40 14.14
CA ASP A 308 15.84 4.65 14.82
C ASP A 308 15.75 5.90 13.93
N GLN A 309 15.72 5.74 12.60
CA GLN A 309 15.61 6.81 11.62
C GLN A 309 14.23 6.86 10.92
N VAL A 310 13.21 6.21 11.48
CA VAL A 310 11.88 6.17 10.86
C VAL A 310 11.26 7.56 10.68
N LEU A 311 11.58 8.53 11.54
CA LEU A 311 11.08 9.89 11.42
C LEU A 311 11.64 10.58 10.16
N GLU A 312 12.92 10.35 9.83
CA GLU A 312 13.54 10.80 8.57
C GLU A 312 12.90 10.12 7.36
N ALA A 313 12.56 8.83 7.48
CA ALA A 313 11.85 8.10 6.45
C ALA A 313 10.46 8.67 6.17
N TYR A 314 9.74 9.15 7.19
CA TYR A 314 8.47 9.85 7.01
C TYR A 314 8.63 11.19 6.30
N GLU A 315 9.69 11.95 6.61
CA GLU A 315 9.99 13.20 5.91
C GLU A 315 10.26 12.95 4.43
N LEU A 316 11.09 11.96 4.11
CA LEU A 316 11.34 11.55 2.72
C LEU A 316 10.07 11.11 1.99
N GLN A 317 9.22 10.31 2.65
CA GLN A 317 7.94 9.89 2.09
C GLN A 317 7.02 11.09 1.80
N GLY A 318 6.98 12.06 2.70
CA GLY A 318 6.18 13.29 2.58
C GLY A 318 6.68 14.21 1.46
N ALA A 319 7.99 14.39 1.34
CA ALA A 319 8.61 15.20 0.31
C ALA A 319 8.35 14.66 -1.10
N ARG A 320 8.13 13.34 -1.25
CA ARG A 320 7.92 12.64 -2.54
C ARG A 320 9.06 12.89 -3.53
N ASP A 321 10.23 13.15 -3.03
CA ASP A 321 11.42 13.56 -3.75
C ASP A 321 12.48 12.45 -3.74
N GLU A 322 13.68 12.75 -4.24
CA GLU A 322 14.85 11.88 -4.18
C GLU A 322 14.66 10.46 -4.76
N GLY A 323 13.68 10.30 -5.65
CA GLY A 323 13.41 9.02 -6.29
C GLY A 323 12.63 8.01 -5.43
N ALA A 324 12.06 8.45 -4.31
CA ALA A 324 11.37 7.55 -3.38
C ALA A 324 10.09 6.95 -3.99
N ILE A 325 10.03 5.61 -4.02
CA ILE A 325 8.86 4.81 -4.40
C ILE A 325 8.39 3.97 -3.21
N LYS A 326 9.25 3.07 -2.71
CA LYS A 326 8.99 2.22 -1.56
C LYS A 326 10.15 2.30 -0.59
N ILE A 327 9.83 2.64 0.66
CA ILE A 327 10.80 2.84 1.74
C ILE A 327 10.63 1.69 2.73
N LEU A 328 11.72 1.01 3.06
CA LEU A 328 11.75 -0.05 4.07
C LEU A 328 12.23 0.51 5.42
N ILE A 329 11.72 -0.07 6.49
CA ILE A 329 12.18 0.15 7.86
C ILE A 329 12.69 -1.18 8.43
N ASP A 330 14.01 -1.25 8.66
CA ASP A 330 14.67 -2.42 9.23
C ASP A 330 14.67 -2.33 10.76
N MET A 331 13.99 -3.28 11.39
CA MET A 331 13.87 -3.36 12.85
C MET A 331 15.07 -4.08 13.50
N GLN A 332 15.95 -4.75 12.72
CA GLN A 332 17.05 -5.54 13.26
C GLN A 332 18.26 -4.69 13.67
N ASN A 333 18.40 -3.52 13.06
CA ASN A 333 19.51 -2.59 13.31
C ASN A 333 19.17 -1.52 14.36
N ALA A 334 18.09 -1.69 15.13
CA ALA A 334 17.84 -0.84 16.28
C ALA A 334 18.94 -1.10 17.31
N ASN A 335 19.88 -0.15 17.46
CA ASN A 335 20.92 -0.24 18.46
C ASN A 335 20.26 -0.24 19.84
N HIS A 336 20.32 -1.39 20.50
CA HIS A 336 20.08 -1.49 21.94
C HIS A 336 21.30 -0.83 22.63
N SER A 337 21.29 0.49 22.71
CA SER A 337 22.27 1.26 23.52
C SER A 337 21.71 1.48 24.92
#